data_499caa576c5cef7caff90fccdffaf4aa
#
_entry.id   499caa576c5cef7caff90fccdffaf4aa
#
_cell.length_a   1.000
_cell.length_b   1.000
_cell.length_c   1.000
_cell.angle_alpha   90.00
_cell.angle_beta   90.00
_cell.angle_gamma   90.00
#
_symmetry.space_group_name_H-M   'P 1'
#
loop_
_entity.id
_entity.type
_entity.pdbx_description
1 polymer ?
#
loop_
_entity_poly.entity_id
_entity_poly.type
_entity_poly.pdbx_seq_one_letter_code
_entity_poly.pdbx_strand_id
1 'polypeptide(L)'
;MKQTLLLITSFAMLLFNSGCKNQENKNAVPPALSDSEVSVYYFHFTNRCATCLAVEENSKKAVEELYPNEVKTGTYSFTSVNIDDKANKSLADRLGIGGQALVVVRNDKKIDLTSDGFLNAHDHAKLKELLK
;
A
#
# COMPACT_ATOMS: atom_id res chain seq x y z
N MET A 1 64.64 -33.94 29.81
CA MET A 1 64.04 -34.85 28.79
C MET A 1 62.53 -34.67 28.76
N LYS A 2 62.02 -34.49 27.59
CA LYS A 2 60.62 -34.58 27.16
C LYS A 2 59.74 -33.39 27.41
N GLN A 3 59.67 -32.69 26.33
CA GLN A 3 58.68 -31.76 25.86
C GLN A 3 57.28 -32.30 26.01
N THR A 4 56.37 -31.50 26.52
CA THR A 4 54.96 -31.66 26.28
C THR A 4 54.44 -30.36 25.73
N LEU A 5 54.15 -30.46 24.47
CA LEU A 5 53.55 -29.44 23.57
C LEU A 5 52.15 -29.16 24.02
N LEU A 6 51.90 -28.00 24.55
CA LEU A 6 50.54 -27.52 24.90
C LEU A 6 49.96 -26.78 23.70
N LEU A 7 49.14 -27.49 22.97
CA LEU A 7 48.29 -26.89 21.93
C LEU A 7 47.16 -26.11 22.59
N ILE A 8 47.29 -24.81 22.62
CA ILE A 8 46.23 -23.90 23.00
C ILE A 8 45.39 -23.67 21.75
N THR A 9 44.33 -24.42 21.64
CA THR A 9 43.28 -24.13 20.63
C THR A 9 42.46 -22.96 21.13
N SER A 10 42.83 -21.79 20.64
CA SER A 10 42.01 -20.58 20.79
C SER A 10 40.71 -20.72 19.98
N PHE A 11 39.66 -21.13 20.69
CA PHE A 11 38.31 -21.16 20.11
C PHE A 11 37.75 -19.74 20.13
N ALA A 12 37.98 -19.03 19.03
CA ALA A 12 37.39 -17.72 18.80
C ALA A 12 35.88 -17.88 18.62
N MET A 13 35.12 -17.57 19.67
CA MET A 13 33.68 -17.43 19.63
C MET A 13 33.33 -16.18 18.79
N LEU A 14 33.03 -16.39 17.53
CA LEU A 14 32.42 -15.39 16.69
C LEU A 14 30.95 -15.20 17.13
N LEU A 15 30.75 -14.18 17.93
CA LEU A 15 29.40 -13.68 18.23
C LEU A 15 28.83 -13.08 16.95
N PHE A 16 28.01 -13.85 16.29
CA PHE A 16 27.15 -13.32 15.23
C PHE A 16 26.11 -12.38 15.85
N ASN A 17 26.47 -11.11 15.90
CA ASN A 17 25.49 -10.05 16.12
C ASN A 17 24.60 -9.97 14.89
N SER A 18 23.51 -10.72 14.88
CA SER A 18 22.40 -10.52 13.93
C SER A 18 21.65 -9.27 14.33
N GLY A 19 22.24 -8.11 14.07
CA GLY A 19 21.53 -6.85 14.08
C GLY A 19 20.54 -6.85 12.92
N CYS A 20 19.28 -7.11 13.20
CA CYS A 20 18.20 -6.73 12.29
C CYS A 20 18.20 -5.21 12.19
N LYS A 21 19.05 -4.67 11.31
CA LYS A 21 18.86 -3.33 10.79
C LYS A 21 17.64 -3.39 9.91
N ASN A 22 16.57 -2.81 10.42
CA ASN A 22 15.42 -2.42 9.62
C ASN A 22 15.94 -1.44 8.56
N GLN A 23 16.40 -1.98 7.42
CA GLN A 23 16.73 -1.15 6.27
C GLN A 23 15.41 -0.67 5.73
N GLU A 24 15.10 0.58 6.05
CA GLU A 24 14.17 1.39 5.28
C GLU A 24 14.65 1.35 3.82
N ASN A 25 14.05 0.46 3.05
CA ASN A 25 14.38 0.26 1.64
C ASN A 25 13.86 1.48 0.87
N LYS A 26 14.71 2.49 0.71
CA LYS A 26 14.43 3.70 -0.09
C LYS A 26 14.38 3.44 -1.60
N ASN A 27 14.36 2.21 -2.02
CA ASN A 27 13.96 1.83 -3.37
C ASN A 27 12.48 1.54 -3.37
N ALA A 28 11.65 2.61 -3.32
CA ALA A 28 10.23 2.50 -3.62
C ALA A 28 10.12 2.03 -5.08
N VAL A 29 9.99 0.74 -5.25
CA VAL A 29 9.47 0.19 -6.50
C VAL A 29 8.11 0.85 -6.69
N PRO A 30 7.83 1.49 -7.85
CA PRO A 30 6.51 2.04 -8.11
C PRO A 30 5.48 0.98 -7.75
N PRO A 31 4.39 1.31 -7.04
CA PRO A 31 3.40 0.32 -6.74
C PRO A 31 2.95 -0.31 -8.07
N ALA A 32 3.37 -1.55 -8.29
CA ALA A 32 2.81 -2.37 -9.31
C ALA A 32 1.30 -2.38 -9.09
N LEU A 33 0.49 -2.58 -10.12
CA LEU A 33 -0.90 -2.97 -9.89
C LEU A 33 -0.82 -4.09 -8.87
N SER A 34 -1.47 -3.92 -7.72
CA SER A 34 -1.37 -4.91 -6.66
C SER A 34 -1.75 -6.27 -7.24
N ASP A 35 -1.11 -7.34 -6.79
CA ASP A 35 -1.46 -8.71 -7.19
C ASP A 35 -2.89 -9.08 -6.74
N SER A 36 -3.61 -8.12 -6.13
CA SER A 36 -5.02 -8.27 -5.75
C SER A 36 -5.89 -8.42 -6.98
N GLU A 37 -6.88 -9.30 -6.90
CA GLU A 37 -7.88 -9.46 -7.94
C GLU A 37 -8.69 -8.18 -8.16
N VAL A 38 -8.99 -7.45 -7.07
CA VAL A 38 -9.67 -6.15 -7.07
C VAL A 38 -8.88 -5.14 -6.24
N SER A 39 -8.59 -4.00 -6.83
CA SER A 39 -7.88 -2.91 -6.17
C SER A 39 -8.68 -1.63 -6.20
N VAL A 40 -8.91 -1.04 -5.05
CA VAL A 40 -9.48 0.29 -4.91
C VAL A 40 -8.34 1.27 -4.68
N TYR A 41 -8.15 2.20 -5.60
CA TYR A 41 -7.14 3.25 -5.49
C TYR A 41 -7.80 4.59 -5.22
N TYR A 42 -7.26 5.30 -4.24
CA TYR A 42 -7.56 6.70 -4.04
C TYR A 42 -6.33 7.55 -4.33
N PHE A 43 -6.36 8.28 -5.44
CA PHE A 43 -5.30 9.20 -5.84
C PHE A 43 -5.54 10.58 -5.24
N HIS A 44 -4.49 11.18 -4.68
CA HIS A 44 -4.57 12.48 -4.02
C HIS A 44 -3.27 13.27 -4.17
N PHE A 45 -3.34 14.57 -3.92
CA PHE A 45 -2.18 15.44 -3.77
C PHE A 45 -1.66 15.43 -2.33
N THR A 46 -0.46 15.97 -2.11
CA THR A 46 0.12 16.13 -0.76
C THR A 46 -0.75 17.07 0.09
N ASN A 47 -1.21 18.16 -0.50
CA ASN A 47 -2.12 19.09 0.16
C ASN A 47 -3.57 18.60 0.03
N ARG A 48 -4.18 18.29 1.16
CA ARG A 48 -5.48 17.62 1.23
C ARG A 48 -6.52 18.48 1.93
N CYS A 49 -7.70 18.57 1.34
CA CYS A 49 -8.87 19.19 1.96
C CYS A 49 -9.63 18.19 2.87
N ALA A 50 -10.53 18.71 3.72
CA ALA A 50 -11.35 17.86 4.59
C ALA A 50 -12.19 16.83 3.80
N THR A 51 -12.77 17.23 2.66
CA THR A 51 -13.52 16.32 1.78
C THR A 51 -12.61 15.24 1.21
N CYS A 52 -11.37 15.57 0.82
CA CYS A 52 -10.39 14.63 0.30
C CYS A 52 -10.05 13.54 1.35
N LEU A 53 -9.86 13.95 2.60
CA LEU A 53 -9.63 13.03 3.71
C LEU A 53 -10.85 12.14 3.98
N ALA A 54 -12.05 12.71 3.92
CA ALA A 54 -13.29 11.97 4.13
C ALA A 54 -13.52 10.90 3.05
N VAL A 55 -13.24 11.20 1.77
CA VAL A 55 -13.31 10.21 0.69
C VAL A 55 -12.38 9.03 0.97
N GLU A 56 -11.13 9.31 1.34
CA GLU A 56 -10.16 8.25 1.64
C GLU A 56 -10.60 7.38 2.80
N GLU A 57 -10.88 8.01 3.94
CA GLU A 57 -11.24 7.31 5.17
C GLU A 57 -12.49 6.45 4.99
N ASN A 58 -13.57 7.04 4.44
CA ASN A 58 -14.83 6.34 4.26
C ASN A 58 -14.75 5.26 3.17
N SER A 59 -13.98 5.46 2.09
CA SER A 59 -13.79 4.44 1.07
C SER A 59 -12.98 3.26 1.60
N LYS A 60 -11.89 3.52 2.34
CA LYS A 60 -11.10 2.47 2.98
C LYS A 60 -11.96 1.65 3.93
N LYS A 61 -12.67 2.31 4.82
CA LYS A 61 -13.57 1.67 5.78
C LYS A 61 -14.65 0.83 5.09
N ALA A 62 -15.24 1.36 4.01
CA ALA A 62 -16.25 0.64 3.24
C ALA A 62 -15.70 -0.65 2.63
N VAL A 63 -14.50 -0.65 2.05
CA VAL A 63 -13.85 -1.85 1.51
C VAL A 63 -13.60 -2.87 2.62
N GLU A 64 -13.07 -2.44 3.76
CA GLU A 64 -12.79 -3.31 4.91
C GLU A 64 -14.06 -3.94 5.51
N GLU A 65 -15.16 -3.18 5.52
CA GLU A 65 -16.46 -3.67 6.03
C GLU A 65 -17.20 -4.58 5.03
N LEU A 66 -17.09 -4.33 3.73
CA LEU A 66 -17.75 -5.11 2.69
C LEU A 66 -17.04 -6.44 2.45
N TYR A 67 -15.72 -6.42 2.48
CA TYR A 67 -14.87 -7.52 2.02
C TYR A 67 -13.78 -7.91 3.03
N PRO A 68 -14.14 -8.15 4.32
CA PRO A 68 -13.15 -8.35 5.39
C PRO A 68 -12.26 -9.58 5.16
N ASN A 69 -12.80 -10.65 4.57
CA ASN A 69 -12.03 -11.86 4.28
C ASN A 69 -11.11 -11.66 3.08
N GLU A 70 -11.61 -11.01 2.03
CA GLU A 70 -10.89 -10.72 0.79
C GLU A 70 -9.74 -9.73 1.04
N VAL A 71 -9.95 -8.73 1.90
CA VAL A 71 -8.90 -7.82 2.34
C VAL A 71 -7.83 -8.56 3.14
N LYS A 72 -8.25 -9.45 4.04
CA LYS A 72 -7.31 -10.26 4.85
C LYS A 72 -6.48 -11.22 4.00
N THR A 73 -7.05 -11.78 2.94
CA THR A 73 -6.35 -12.69 2.01
C THR A 73 -5.57 -11.95 0.94
N GLY A 74 -5.75 -10.63 0.80
CA GLY A 74 -5.13 -9.82 -0.23
C GLY A 74 -5.83 -9.86 -1.59
N THR A 75 -6.98 -10.55 -1.70
CA THR A 75 -7.78 -10.60 -2.94
C THR A 75 -8.38 -9.24 -3.27
N TYR A 76 -8.75 -8.47 -2.24
CA TYR A 76 -9.16 -7.07 -2.34
C TYR A 76 -8.16 -6.17 -1.62
N SER A 77 -7.91 -5.00 -2.16
CA SER A 77 -7.04 -4.02 -1.54
C SER A 77 -7.58 -2.59 -1.65
N PHE A 78 -7.25 -1.76 -0.66
CA PHE A 78 -7.39 -0.31 -0.74
C PHE A 78 -6.01 0.33 -0.65
N THR A 79 -5.69 1.21 -1.59
CA THR A 79 -4.40 1.89 -1.64
C THR A 79 -4.59 3.39 -1.84
N SER A 80 -4.05 4.16 -0.91
CA SER A 80 -3.95 5.62 -1.04
C SER A 80 -2.65 5.97 -1.78
N VAL A 81 -2.74 6.78 -2.82
CA VAL A 81 -1.64 7.08 -3.74
C VAL A 81 -1.44 8.59 -3.85
N ASN A 82 -0.33 9.08 -3.35
CA ASN A 82 0.06 10.49 -3.53
C ASN A 82 0.65 10.69 -4.92
N ILE A 83 -0.04 11.45 -5.79
CA ILE A 83 0.40 11.71 -7.17
C ILE A 83 1.55 12.73 -7.28
N ASP A 84 1.84 13.49 -6.22
CA ASP A 84 3.01 14.38 -6.17
C ASP A 84 4.31 13.58 -5.98
N ASP A 85 4.21 12.34 -5.51
CA ASP A 85 5.35 11.46 -5.39
C ASP A 85 5.70 10.87 -6.76
N LYS A 86 6.93 11.13 -7.21
CA LYS A 86 7.46 10.65 -8.50
C LYS A 86 7.42 9.13 -8.62
N ALA A 87 7.53 8.41 -7.51
CA ALA A 87 7.44 6.95 -7.49
C ALA A 87 6.06 6.43 -7.94
N ASN A 88 5.01 7.23 -7.73
CA ASN A 88 3.64 6.86 -8.08
C ASN A 88 3.23 7.26 -9.51
N LYS A 89 4.09 8.06 -10.19
CA LYS A 89 3.76 8.58 -11.51
C LYS A 89 3.45 7.47 -12.53
N SER A 90 4.22 6.41 -12.55
CA SER A 90 4.01 5.31 -13.50
C SER A 90 2.66 4.61 -13.30
N LEU A 91 2.20 4.48 -12.06
CA LEU A 91 0.89 3.92 -11.76
C LEU A 91 -0.24 4.87 -12.21
N ALA A 92 -0.11 6.16 -11.88
CA ALA A 92 -1.08 7.17 -12.29
C ALA A 92 -1.20 7.25 -13.83
N ASP A 93 -0.07 7.32 -14.54
CA ASP A 93 -0.03 7.35 -16.00
C ASP A 93 -0.67 6.10 -16.63
N ARG A 94 -0.37 4.91 -16.11
CA ARG A 94 -0.94 3.66 -16.61
C ARG A 94 -2.45 3.59 -16.43
N LEU A 95 -2.97 4.14 -15.36
CA LEU A 95 -4.40 4.20 -15.10
C LEU A 95 -5.08 5.45 -15.71
N GLY A 96 -4.31 6.32 -16.37
CA GLY A 96 -4.82 7.56 -16.98
C GLY A 96 -5.32 8.56 -15.95
N ILE A 97 -4.66 8.63 -14.78
CA ILE A 97 -5.04 9.52 -13.67
C ILE A 97 -4.15 10.76 -13.68
N GLY A 98 -4.77 11.92 -13.87
CA GLY A 98 -4.09 13.23 -13.86
C GLY A 98 -4.39 14.09 -12.65
N GLY A 99 -5.15 13.61 -11.69
CA GLY A 99 -5.60 14.36 -10.52
C GLY A 99 -6.15 13.48 -9.41
N GLN A 100 -6.91 14.08 -8.50
CA GLN A 100 -7.60 13.30 -7.47
C GLN A 100 -8.61 12.35 -8.10
N ALA A 101 -8.62 11.09 -7.67
CA ALA A 101 -9.52 10.10 -8.21
C ALA A 101 -9.78 8.95 -7.23
N LEU A 102 -11.01 8.44 -7.23
CA LEU A 102 -11.38 7.18 -6.60
C LEU A 102 -11.71 6.20 -7.72
N VAL A 103 -10.91 5.15 -7.85
CA VAL A 103 -11.09 4.18 -8.93
C VAL A 103 -11.02 2.75 -8.41
N VAL A 104 -11.82 1.88 -9.00
CA VAL A 104 -11.77 0.43 -8.77
C VAL A 104 -11.16 -0.23 -10.01
N VAL A 105 -10.15 -1.05 -9.80
CA VAL A 105 -9.45 -1.77 -10.86
C VAL A 105 -9.59 -3.26 -10.63
N ARG A 106 -10.02 -3.97 -11.66
CA ARG A 106 -10.06 -5.43 -11.69
C ARG A 106 -9.52 -5.91 -13.04
N ASN A 107 -8.40 -6.60 -13.03
CA ASN A 107 -7.68 -6.95 -14.26
C ASN A 107 -7.41 -5.67 -15.10
N ASP A 108 -7.87 -5.65 -16.35
CA ASP A 108 -7.72 -4.50 -17.27
C ASP A 108 -8.91 -3.52 -17.21
N LYS A 109 -9.89 -3.76 -16.34
CA LYS A 109 -11.08 -2.91 -16.21
C LYS A 109 -10.87 -1.90 -15.09
N LYS A 110 -11.12 -0.63 -15.42
CA LYS A 110 -11.14 0.48 -14.47
C LYS A 110 -12.55 1.06 -14.41
N ILE A 111 -13.06 1.22 -13.20
CA ILE A 111 -14.31 1.94 -12.91
C ILE A 111 -13.93 3.22 -12.18
N ASP A 112 -14.32 4.36 -12.72
CA ASP A 112 -14.08 5.66 -12.12
C ASP A 112 -15.28 6.05 -11.26
N LEU A 113 -15.05 6.15 -9.96
CA LEU A 113 -16.05 6.54 -8.95
C LEU A 113 -15.77 7.94 -8.38
N THR A 114 -14.90 8.72 -9.02
CA THR A 114 -14.42 10.00 -8.48
C THR A 114 -15.56 10.95 -8.17
N SER A 115 -16.44 11.22 -9.16
CA SER A 115 -17.54 12.16 -8.98
C SER A 115 -18.51 11.73 -7.89
N ASP A 116 -18.91 10.47 -7.88
CA ASP A 116 -19.86 9.94 -6.90
C ASP A 116 -19.22 9.84 -5.51
N GLY A 117 -17.93 9.46 -5.45
CA GLY A 117 -17.17 9.40 -4.23
C GLY A 117 -17.05 10.77 -3.54
N PHE A 118 -16.72 11.82 -4.31
CA PHE A 118 -16.63 13.18 -3.75
C PHE A 118 -17.99 13.76 -3.39
N LEU A 119 -19.03 13.49 -4.17
CA LEU A 119 -20.39 13.92 -3.85
C LEU A 119 -20.89 13.32 -2.54
N ASN A 120 -20.49 12.10 -2.23
CA ASN A 120 -20.92 11.36 -1.05
C ASN A 120 -19.79 11.21 0.00
N ALA A 121 -18.76 12.07 -0.04
CA ALA A 121 -17.56 11.98 0.78
C ALA A 121 -17.85 11.81 2.29
N HIS A 122 -18.89 12.48 2.79
CA HIS A 122 -19.29 12.46 4.19
C HIS A 122 -20.45 11.50 4.50
N ASP A 123 -20.91 10.73 3.51
CA ASP A 123 -21.97 9.74 3.67
C ASP A 123 -21.38 8.34 3.48
N HIS A 124 -20.94 7.75 4.59
CA HIS A 124 -20.32 6.42 4.58
C HIS A 124 -21.23 5.34 3.99
N ALA A 125 -22.54 5.42 4.25
CA ALA A 125 -23.50 4.42 3.75
C ALA A 125 -23.59 4.46 2.21
N LYS A 126 -23.60 5.64 1.62
CA LYS A 126 -23.60 5.80 0.16
C LYS A 126 -22.25 5.41 -0.46
N LEU A 127 -21.12 5.79 0.14
CA LEU A 127 -19.81 5.33 -0.32
C LEU A 127 -19.70 3.81 -0.28
N LYS A 128 -20.23 3.19 0.77
CA LYS A 128 -20.28 1.74 0.88
C LYS A 128 -21.13 1.10 -0.23
N GLU A 129 -22.24 1.71 -0.61
CA GLU A 129 -23.08 1.23 -1.73
C GLU A 129 -22.37 1.37 -3.08
N LEU A 130 -21.62 2.44 -3.31
CA LEU A 130 -20.82 2.65 -4.53
C LEU A 130 -19.71 1.60 -4.70
N LEU A 131 -19.19 1.06 -3.62
CA LEU A 131 -18.07 0.11 -3.61
C LEU A 131 -18.53 -1.36 -3.49
N LYS A 132 -19.82 -1.62 -3.50
CA LYS A 132 -20.42 -2.95 -3.40
C LYS A 132 -20.50 -3.64 -4.75
#